data_30f8f114bcded40e824dca66f07b70ec
#
_entry.id   30f8f114bcded40e824dca66f07b70ec
#
_cell.length_a   1.000
_cell.length_b   1.000
_cell.length_c   1.000
_cell.angle_alpha   90.00
_cell.angle_beta   90.00
_cell.angle_gamma   90.00
#
_symmetry.space_group_name_H-M   'P 1'
#
loop_
_entity.id
_entity.type
_entity.pdbx_description
1 polymer ?
#
loop_
_entity_poly.entity_id
_entity_poly.type
_entity_poly.pdbx_seq_one_letter_code
_entity_poly.pdbx_strand_id
1 'polypeptide(L)'
;MANASTTKLLTCIVALEKADINDTVTISQNAASQPAVKLGLVAGNSYNMKDLLYGMMLESFNDCAYAIAEHVGGSTEGFAKLMNEKANEIGCFGTYFITPNGLDAENDISFHHSTAGDLCVIMSYCAWKSPKSTQFLEITQTMQYTFETEEGKMVFNNHNRLLTETDYCISGKTGFTTKAGYCYVAAVEKDGRRMCLSLLGCGWPNNKNYKWADAKSLVEYAVSDAAEDSYCDAACVTTQQTGDTQTTDKQATGKETPAVKKEDKKTINLKYIENNKKNKKICKNFLKNFTINIGNFF
;
A
#
# COMPACT_ATOMS: atom_id res chain seq x y z
N MET A 1 -11.07 -0.54 -6.20
CA MET A 1 -11.67 -1.62 -5.37
C MET A 1 -11.56 -1.25 -3.89
N ALA A 2 -12.46 -1.76 -3.04
CA ALA A 2 -12.23 -1.72 -1.59
C ALA A 2 -10.90 -2.43 -1.28
N ASN A 3 -10.11 -1.88 -0.37
CA ASN A 3 -8.75 -2.32 -0.11
C ASN A 3 -8.49 -2.65 1.38
N ALA A 4 -9.51 -2.53 2.22
CA ALA A 4 -9.45 -2.88 3.64
C ALA A 4 -8.23 -2.26 4.34
N SER A 5 -7.69 -2.95 5.35
CA SER A 5 -6.57 -2.45 6.17
C SER A 5 -5.23 -2.27 5.44
N THR A 6 -5.14 -2.50 4.11
CA THR A 6 -3.96 -2.05 3.35
C THR A 6 -3.86 -0.52 3.31
N THR A 7 -4.97 0.19 3.55
CA THR A 7 -5.06 1.64 3.81
C THR A 7 -4.06 2.10 4.87
N LYS A 8 -3.83 1.29 5.91
CA LYS A 8 -2.96 1.63 7.05
C LYS A 8 -1.50 1.86 6.66
N LEU A 9 -1.07 1.45 5.46
CA LEU A 9 0.23 1.81 4.90
C LEU A 9 0.35 3.33 4.78
N LEU A 10 -0.63 3.97 4.13
CA LEU A 10 -0.62 5.42 3.96
C LEU A 10 -0.90 6.15 5.27
N THR A 11 -1.78 5.60 6.11
CA THR A 11 -2.02 6.13 7.47
C THR A 11 -0.74 6.19 8.27
N CYS A 12 0.05 5.11 8.26
CA CYS A 12 1.32 5.04 9.00
C CYS A 12 2.32 6.09 8.49
N ILE A 13 2.55 6.16 7.18
CA ILE A 13 3.57 7.07 6.65
C ILE A 13 3.17 8.54 6.80
N VAL A 14 1.89 8.89 6.61
CA VAL A 14 1.38 10.25 6.83
C VAL A 14 1.54 10.64 8.30
N ALA A 15 1.21 9.74 9.25
CA ALA A 15 1.41 9.99 10.66
C ALA A 15 2.89 10.23 11.00
N LEU A 16 3.79 9.38 10.52
CA LEU A 16 5.24 9.53 10.74
C LEU A 16 5.81 10.83 10.16
N GLU A 17 5.26 11.30 9.04
CA GLU A 17 5.71 12.54 8.40
C GLU A 17 5.17 13.81 9.07
N LYS A 18 4.02 13.74 9.75
CA LYS A 18 3.30 14.91 10.27
C LYS A 18 3.37 15.08 11.77
N ALA A 19 3.75 14.03 12.53
CA ALA A 19 3.80 14.05 13.99
C ALA A 19 5.12 13.45 14.49
N ASP A 20 5.41 13.68 15.78
CA ASP A 20 6.53 13.01 16.45
C ASP A 20 6.09 11.61 16.93
N ILE A 21 6.93 10.62 16.68
CA ILE A 21 6.68 9.23 17.13
C ILE A 21 6.58 9.12 18.66
N ASN A 22 7.09 10.12 19.37
CA ASN A 22 7.03 10.19 20.84
C ASN A 22 5.85 11.01 21.37
N ASP A 23 4.97 11.50 20.50
CA ASP A 23 3.79 12.25 20.92
C ASP A 23 2.92 11.42 21.86
N THR A 24 2.26 12.13 22.79
CA THR A 24 1.21 11.57 23.64
C THR A 24 -0.14 11.80 22.99
N VAL A 25 -0.84 10.71 22.68
CA VAL A 25 -2.14 10.71 21.99
C VAL A 25 -3.25 10.48 23.00
N THR A 26 -4.15 11.45 23.17
CA THR A 26 -5.35 11.30 23.99
C THR A 26 -6.46 10.65 23.17
N ILE A 27 -7.06 9.61 23.73
CA ILE A 27 -8.07 8.80 23.04
C ILE A 27 -9.45 9.45 23.12
N SER A 28 -10.04 9.68 21.96
CA SER A 28 -11.43 10.16 21.84
C SER A 28 -12.44 9.02 22.08
N GLN A 29 -13.69 9.39 22.33
CA GLN A 29 -14.81 8.42 22.36
C GLN A 29 -15.00 7.75 20.99
N ASN A 30 -14.77 8.46 19.90
CA ASN A 30 -14.88 7.92 18.54
C ASN A 30 -13.80 6.83 18.29
N ALA A 31 -12.54 7.10 18.62
CA ALA A 31 -11.47 6.11 18.49
C ALA A 31 -11.74 4.86 19.36
N ALA A 32 -12.12 5.04 20.65
CA ALA A 32 -12.42 3.94 21.55
C ALA A 32 -13.60 3.06 21.11
N SER A 33 -14.58 3.64 20.39
CA SER A 33 -15.79 2.95 19.91
C SER A 33 -15.58 2.18 18.61
N GLN A 34 -14.40 2.22 18.01
CA GLN A 34 -14.16 1.54 16.73
C GLN A 34 -14.42 0.03 16.80
N PRO A 35 -14.94 -0.58 15.70
CA PRO A 35 -15.25 -2.01 15.68
C PRO A 35 -13.96 -2.86 15.68
N ALA A 36 -14.12 -4.13 16.00
CA ALA A 36 -13.02 -5.10 15.92
C ALA A 36 -12.44 -5.15 14.47
N VAL A 37 -11.13 -5.40 14.30
CA VAL A 37 -10.10 -5.73 15.31
C VAL A 37 -9.66 -4.45 16.03
N LYS A 38 -9.55 -4.45 17.35
CA LYS A 38 -9.14 -3.28 18.14
C LYS A 38 -8.33 -3.68 19.37
N LEU A 39 -7.48 -2.75 19.84
CA LEU A 39 -6.71 -2.89 21.07
C LEU A 39 -7.61 -2.79 22.31
N GLY A 40 -8.68 -2.02 22.24
CA GLY A 40 -9.56 -1.71 23.36
C GLY A 40 -9.14 -0.44 24.09
N LEU A 41 -8.69 0.57 23.33
CA LEU A 41 -8.33 1.88 23.87
C LEU A 41 -9.48 2.49 24.67
N VAL A 42 -9.15 3.14 25.81
CA VAL A 42 -10.12 3.75 26.70
C VAL A 42 -10.19 5.25 26.44
N ALA A 43 -11.40 5.78 26.21
CA ALA A 43 -11.60 7.21 26.00
C ALA A 43 -11.12 8.03 27.22
N GLY A 44 -10.42 9.12 26.95
CA GLY A 44 -9.82 9.99 27.95
C GLY A 44 -8.40 9.55 28.42
N ASN A 45 -8.03 8.28 28.19
CA ASN A 45 -6.64 7.84 28.47
C ASN A 45 -5.70 8.35 27.40
N SER A 46 -4.41 8.36 27.72
CA SER A 46 -3.35 8.77 26.81
C SER A 46 -2.37 7.61 26.58
N TYR A 47 -1.91 7.50 25.32
CA TYR A 47 -0.96 6.47 24.90
C TYR A 47 0.15 7.10 24.06
N ASN A 48 1.30 6.43 23.96
CA ASN A 48 2.38 6.90 23.12
C ASN A 48 2.07 6.63 21.64
N MET A 49 2.35 7.57 20.74
CA MET A 49 2.16 7.45 19.28
C MET A 49 2.87 6.21 18.75
N LYS A 50 4.07 5.91 19.23
CA LYS A 50 4.84 4.73 18.84
C LYS A 50 4.06 3.44 19.10
N ASP A 51 3.49 3.29 20.29
CA ASP A 51 2.72 2.10 20.67
C ASP A 51 1.50 1.91 19.77
N LEU A 52 0.78 3.02 19.48
CA LEU A 52 -0.37 3.00 18.58
C LEU A 52 0.02 2.62 17.14
N LEU A 53 1.16 3.11 16.65
CA LEU A 53 1.68 2.75 15.31
C LEU A 53 2.02 1.26 15.23
N TYR A 54 2.69 0.70 16.25
CA TYR A 54 2.96 -0.73 16.30
C TYR A 54 1.66 -1.55 16.36
N GLY A 55 0.71 -1.18 17.21
CA GLY A 55 -0.60 -1.86 17.30
C GLY A 55 -1.38 -1.79 15.98
N MET A 56 -1.37 -0.64 15.31
CA MET A 56 -2.00 -0.45 14.01
C MET A 56 -1.36 -1.31 12.91
N MET A 57 -0.05 -1.39 12.87
CA MET A 57 0.65 -2.06 11.77
C MET A 57 0.76 -3.56 11.97
N LEU A 58 1.07 -4.04 13.17
CA LEU A 58 1.28 -5.46 13.46
C LEU A 58 -0.06 -6.21 13.58
N GLU A 59 -0.94 -5.73 14.49
CA GLU A 59 -2.23 -6.36 14.79
C GLU A 59 -3.40 -5.81 13.98
N SER A 60 -3.16 -4.71 13.25
CA SER A 60 -4.18 -4.04 12.44
C SER A 60 -5.31 -3.38 13.26
N PHE A 61 -5.07 -2.95 14.49
CA PHE A 61 -6.06 -2.34 15.37
C PHE A 61 -6.71 -1.09 14.76
N ASN A 62 -8.04 -1.07 14.76
CA ASN A 62 -8.83 0.00 14.15
C ASN A 62 -8.88 1.25 15.02
N ASP A 63 -9.02 1.08 16.33
CA ASP A 63 -9.00 2.16 17.33
C ASP A 63 -7.65 2.91 17.34
N CYS A 64 -6.52 2.20 17.21
CA CYS A 64 -5.22 2.82 17.04
C CYS A 64 -5.16 3.71 15.79
N ALA A 65 -5.70 3.24 14.65
CA ALA A 65 -5.71 4.02 13.42
C ALA A 65 -6.54 5.31 13.55
N TYR A 66 -7.67 5.25 14.24
CA TYR A 66 -8.52 6.43 14.49
C TYR A 66 -7.87 7.40 15.48
N ALA A 67 -7.31 6.90 16.58
CA ALA A 67 -6.59 7.72 17.55
C ALA A 67 -5.43 8.49 16.90
N ILE A 68 -4.62 7.82 16.08
CA ILE A 68 -3.54 8.43 15.31
C ILE A 68 -4.10 9.50 14.35
N ALA A 69 -5.16 9.17 13.62
CA ALA A 69 -5.74 10.07 12.64
C ALA A 69 -6.31 11.34 13.28
N GLU A 70 -7.03 11.22 14.38
CA GLU A 70 -7.57 12.37 15.08
C GLU A 70 -6.50 13.24 15.71
N HIS A 71 -5.44 12.66 16.24
CA HIS A 71 -4.30 13.40 16.79
C HIS A 71 -3.58 14.21 15.69
N VAL A 72 -3.30 13.59 14.55
CA VAL A 72 -2.51 14.20 13.47
C VAL A 72 -3.34 15.15 12.61
N GLY A 73 -4.59 14.79 12.33
CA GLY A 73 -5.48 15.54 11.43
C GLY A 73 -6.45 16.48 12.14
N GLY A 74 -6.48 16.48 13.48
CA GLY A 74 -7.48 17.19 14.29
C GLY A 74 -8.88 16.57 14.23
N SER A 75 -9.14 15.74 13.21
CA SER A 75 -10.32 14.90 13.04
C SER A 75 -10.04 13.78 12.04
N THR A 76 -10.92 12.80 11.94
CA THR A 76 -10.79 11.73 10.92
C THR A 76 -10.92 12.29 9.50
N GLU A 77 -11.77 13.28 9.28
CA GLU A 77 -11.95 13.97 7.99
C GLU A 77 -10.71 14.79 7.64
N GLY A 78 -10.15 15.52 8.61
CA GLY A 78 -8.89 16.26 8.44
C GLY A 78 -7.74 15.33 8.06
N PHE A 79 -7.67 14.16 8.70
CA PHE A 79 -6.65 13.17 8.36
C PHE A 79 -6.90 12.51 6.99
N ALA A 80 -8.15 12.20 6.64
CA ALA A 80 -8.51 11.69 5.31
C ALA A 80 -8.09 12.68 4.20
N LYS A 81 -8.21 14.00 4.45
CA LYS A 81 -7.71 15.02 3.54
C LYS A 81 -6.20 14.92 3.36
N LEU A 82 -5.42 14.80 4.45
CA LEU A 82 -3.97 14.60 4.39
C LEU A 82 -3.58 13.32 3.62
N MET A 83 -4.32 12.23 3.83
CA MET A 83 -4.11 10.99 3.09
C MET A 83 -4.33 11.16 1.59
N ASN A 84 -5.42 11.82 1.18
CA ASN A 84 -5.73 12.04 -0.24
C ASN A 84 -4.76 13.03 -0.89
N GLU A 85 -4.33 14.07 -0.18
CA GLU A 85 -3.27 14.98 -0.63
C GLU A 85 -1.96 14.22 -0.87
N LYS A 86 -1.54 13.36 0.08
CA LYS A 86 -0.35 12.52 -0.07
C LYS A 86 -0.50 11.52 -1.23
N ALA A 87 -1.66 10.87 -1.37
CA ALA A 87 -1.93 9.95 -2.47
C ALA A 87 -1.76 10.66 -3.84
N ASN A 88 -2.32 11.86 -3.98
CA ASN A 88 -2.17 12.67 -5.19
C ASN A 88 -0.71 13.11 -5.42
N GLU A 89 0.00 13.56 -4.37
CA GLU A 89 1.41 13.96 -4.42
C GLU A 89 2.29 12.86 -5.00
N ILE A 90 2.05 11.61 -4.60
CA ILE A 90 2.84 10.45 -5.05
C ILE A 90 2.30 9.79 -6.32
N GLY A 91 1.24 10.34 -6.93
CA GLY A 91 0.70 9.91 -8.22
C GLY A 91 -0.33 8.79 -8.16
N CYS A 92 -1.02 8.61 -7.04
CA CYS A 92 -2.08 7.61 -6.84
C CYS A 92 -3.46 8.18 -7.20
N PHE A 93 -3.76 8.32 -8.48
CA PHE A 93 -4.98 9.00 -8.95
C PHE A 93 -6.24 8.10 -8.97
N GLY A 94 -6.09 6.79 -8.85
CA GLY A 94 -7.19 5.82 -8.73
C GLY A 94 -7.54 5.47 -7.29
N THR A 95 -7.23 6.37 -6.35
CA THR A 95 -7.34 6.14 -4.91
C THR A 95 -8.13 7.26 -4.25
N TYR A 96 -9.06 6.89 -3.35
CA TYR A 96 -9.79 7.83 -2.51
C TYR A 96 -10.00 7.23 -1.11
N PHE A 97 -9.40 7.86 -0.11
CA PHE A 97 -9.50 7.42 1.28
C PHE A 97 -10.49 8.26 2.08
N ILE A 98 -11.35 7.60 2.85
CA ILE A 98 -12.34 8.21 3.75
C ILE A 98 -12.02 7.85 5.19
N THR A 99 -11.57 6.61 5.44
CA THR A 99 -11.28 6.11 6.79
C THR A 99 -9.77 5.82 6.95
N PRO A 100 -9.19 6.07 8.12
CA PRO A 100 -7.77 5.81 8.36
C PRO A 100 -7.46 4.31 8.54
N ASN A 101 -8.45 3.49 8.84
CA ASN A 101 -8.30 2.06 9.10
C ASN A 101 -8.62 1.17 7.89
N GLY A 102 -9.29 1.72 6.85
CA GLY A 102 -9.66 1.00 5.63
C GLY A 102 -10.97 0.21 5.74
N LEU A 103 -11.80 0.49 6.74
CA LEU A 103 -13.17 -0.01 6.74
C LEU A 103 -13.96 0.66 5.61
N ASP A 104 -14.89 -0.12 5.05
CA ASP A 104 -15.71 0.32 3.94
C ASP A 104 -16.53 1.56 4.34
N ALA A 105 -16.44 2.61 3.52
CA ALA A 105 -17.16 3.86 3.71
C ALA A 105 -17.47 4.50 2.35
N GLU A 106 -18.46 5.36 2.32
CA GLU A 106 -18.80 6.20 1.16
C GLU A 106 -19.28 7.58 1.64
N ASN A 107 -19.12 8.57 0.79
CA ASN A 107 -19.61 9.92 0.98
C ASN A 107 -20.12 10.47 -0.36
N ASP A 108 -20.54 11.73 -0.40
CA ASP A 108 -21.11 12.37 -1.60
C ASP A 108 -20.12 12.43 -2.80
N ILE A 109 -18.82 12.23 -2.55
CA ILE A 109 -17.78 12.30 -3.59
C ILE A 109 -17.51 10.92 -4.17
N SER A 110 -17.27 9.91 -3.32
CA SER A 110 -16.88 8.57 -3.74
C SER A 110 -17.00 7.57 -2.58
N PHE A 111 -16.66 6.31 -2.86
CA PHE A 111 -16.45 5.28 -1.84
C PHE A 111 -14.96 5.14 -1.52
N HIS A 112 -14.64 4.57 -0.35
CA HIS A 112 -13.27 4.27 0.07
C HIS A 112 -12.67 3.19 -0.84
N HIS A 113 -11.64 3.53 -1.59
CA HIS A 113 -11.04 2.61 -2.58
C HIS A 113 -9.60 2.94 -2.93
N SER A 114 -8.95 1.95 -3.54
CA SER A 114 -7.66 2.10 -4.21
C SER A 114 -7.58 1.14 -5.41
N THR A 115 -6.45 1.20 -6.14
CA THR A 115 -6.07 0.24 -7.17
C THR A 115 -4.87 -0.58 -6.73
N ALA A 116 -4.66 -1.76 -7.31
CA ALA A 116 -3.47 -2.55 -7.03
C ALA A 116 -2.18 -1.79 -7.42
N GLY A 117 -2.22 -1.03 -8.51
CA GLY A 117 -1.11 -0.17 -8.95
C GLY A 117 -0.80 0.93 -7.93
N ASP A 118 -1.82 1.67 -7.48
CA ASP A 118 -1.63 2.75 -6.52
C ASP A 118 -1.11 2.23 -5.17
N LEU A 119 -1.60 1.06 -4.73
CA LEU A 119 -1.09 0.43 -3.51
C LEU A 119 0.37 0.02 -3.62
N CYS A 120 0.85 -0.40 -4.80
CA CYS A 120 2.27 -0.61 -5.04
C CYS A 120 3.06 0.70 -5.01
N VAL A 121 2.52 1.80 -5.56
CA VAL A 121 3.13 3.14 -5.48
C VAL A 121 3.21 3.60 -4.02
N ILE A 122 2.12 3.46 -3.25
CA ILE A 122 2.10 3.77 -1.82
C ILE A 122 3.15 2.94 -1.07
N MET A 123 3.21 1.63 -1.28
CA MET A 123 4.19 0.76 -0.64
C MET A 123 5.63 1.17 -1.01
N SER A 124 5.90 1.45 -2.29
CA SER A 124 7.20 1.92 -2.75
C SER A 124 7.60 3.24 -2.10
N TYR A 125 6.66 4.17 -1.97
CA TYR A 125 6.90 5.41 -1.26
C TYR A 125 7.24 5.17 0.22
N CYS A 126 6.43 4.38 0.91
CA CYS A 126 6.65 4.04 2.32
C CYS A 126 8.01 3.37 2.55
N ALA A 127 8.39 2.40 1.71
CA ALA A 127 9.57 1.61 1.92
C ALA A 127 10.88 2.32 1.54
N TRP A 128 10.89 3.19 0.51
CA TRP A 128 12.15 3.68 -0.05
C TRP A 128 12.22 5.18 -0.37
N LYS A 129 11.09 5.91 -0.42
CA LYS A 129 11.07 7.29 -0.91
C LYS A 129 10.71 8.33 0.15
N SER A 130 9.92 7.97 1.14
CA SER A 130 9.58 8.84 2.25
C SER A 130 10.82 9.17 3.08
N PRO A 131 10.95 10.41 3.60
CA PRO A 131 11.98 10.74 4.59
C PRO A 131 11.84 9.92 5.88
N LYS A 132 10.72 9.22 6.06
CA LYS A 132 10.40 8.37 7.21
C LYS A 132 10.44 6.86 6.87
N SER A 133 10.98 6.47 5.72
CA SER A 133 11.05 5.08 5.29
C SER A 133 11.76 4.18 6.30
N THR A 134 12.84 4.64 6.92
CA THR A 134 13.56 3.88 7.96
C THR A 134 12.67 3.55 9.15
N GLN A 135 11.93 4.54 9.68
CA GLN A 135 11.00 4.34 10.80
C GLN A 135 9.82 3.43 10.39
N PHE A 136 9.30 3.62 9.17
CA PHE A 136 8.25 2.76 8.62
C PHE A 136 8.71 1.30 8.54
N LEU A 137 9.90 1.04 8.02
CA LEU A 137 10.46 -0.31 7.91
C LEU A 137 10.76 -0.91 9.29
N GLU A 138 11.29 -0.13 10.23
CA GLU A 138 11.48 -0.58 11.61
C GLU A 138 10.18 -1.12 12.22
N ILE A 139 9.08 -0.37 12.09
CA ILE A 139 7.77 -0.80 12.59
C ILE A 139 7.29 -2.06 11.87
N THR A 140 7.32 -2.07 10.53
CA THR A 140 6.69 -3.13 9.73
C THR A 140 7.50 -4.42 9.65
N GLN A 141 8.80 -4.38 9.94
CA GLN A 141 9.68 -5.55 10.05
C GLN A 141 9.69 -6.17 11.44
N THR A 142 9.27 -5.42 12.46
CA THR A 142 9.22 -5.92 13.84
C THR A 142 8.27 -7.12 13.92
N MET A 143 8.78 -8.26 14.38
CA MET A 143 8.00 -9.49 14.49
C MET A 143 7.09 -9.51 15.72
N GLN A 144 7.61 -8.98 16.83
CA GLN A 144 6.89 -8.85 18.09
C GLN A 144 7.21 -7.53 18.74
N TYR A 145 6.20 -6.86 19.28
CA TYR A 145 6.33 -5.62 20.03
C TYR A 145 5.64 -5.77 21.38
N THR A 146 6.34 -5.46 22.48
CA THR A 146 5.76 -5.50 23.81
C THR A 146 5.14 -4.14 24.13
N PHE A 147 3.83 -4.11 24.25
CA PHE A 147 3.07 -2.97 24.73
C PHE A 147 2.87 -3.07 26.23
N GLU A 148 3.29 -2.06 26.97
CA GLU A 148 3.23 -2.03 28.43
C GLU A 148 2.32 -0.91 28.91
N THR A 149 1.42 -1.24 29.83
CA THR A 149 0.55 -0.29 30.52
C THR A 149 0.63 -0.56 32.04
N GLU A 150 0.05 0.32 32.83
CA GLU A 150 -0.08 0.10 34.27
C GLU A 150 -0.88 -1.17 34.61
N GLU A 151 -1.78 -1.59 33.71
CA GLU A 151 -2.63 -2.76 33.86
C GLU A 151 -1.94 -4.08 33.47
N GLY A 152 -0.78 -4.00 32.79
CA GLY A 152 -0.02 -5.17 32.35
C GLY A 152 0.69 -5.03 31.02
N LYS A 153 1.14 -6.17 30.50
CA LYS A 153 1.87 -6.27 29.24
C LYS A 153 1.07 -7.06 28.21
N MET A 154 1.08 -6.59 26.98
CA MET A 154 0.53 -7.28 25.81
C MET A 154 1.60 -7.39 24.75
N VAL A 155 1.63 -8.48 24.00
CA VAL A 155 2.56 -8.67 22.87
C VAL A 155 1.78 -8.55 21.58
N PHE A 156 2.16 -7.60 20.72
CA PHE A 156 1.65 -7.49 19.37
C PHE A 156 2.51 -8.35 18.43
N ASN A 157 1.86 -9.14 17.57
CA ASN A 157 2.52 -10.04 16.65
C ASN A 157 2.32 -9.57 15.22
N ASN A 158 3.36 -9.66 14.40
CA ASN A 158 3.27 -9.29 13.01
C ASN A 158 2.55 -10.37 12.19
N HIS A 159 1.48 -9.98 11.51
CA HIS A 159 0.69 -10.89 10.67
C HIS A 159 1.22 -11.03 9.23
N ASN A 160 2.37 -10.43 8.90
CA ASN A 160 3.01 -10.57 7.59
C ASN A 160 3.86 -11.85 7.54
N ARG A 161 3.26 -12.95 7.11
CA ARG A 161 3.93 -14.26 7.02
C ARG A 161 5.13 -14.27 6.09
N LEU A 162 5.13 -13.46 5.03
CA LEU A 162 6.24 -13.46 4.08
C LEU A 162 7.55 -12.94 4.67
N LEU A 163 7.53 -12.20 5.79
CA LEU A 163 8.75 -11.83 6.53
C LEU A 163 9.54 -13.04 7.04
N THR A 164 8.88 -14.18 7.25
CA THR A 164 9.50 -15.42 7.73
C THR A 164 9.53 -16.53 6.67
N GLU A 165 8.76 -16.40 5.62
CA GLU A 165 8.64 -17.42 4.56
C GLU A 165 9.56 -17.15 3.36
N THR A 166 10.16 -15.95 3.28
CA THR A 166 11.10 -15.57 2.20
C THR A 166 12.11 -14.53 2.70
N ASP A 167 13.34 -14.65 2.24
CA ASP A 167 14.43 -13.72 2.56
C ASP A 167 14.32 -12.36 1.84
N TYR A 168 13.34 -12.23 0.95
CA TYR A 168 13.21 -11.05 0.08
C TYR A 168 12.15 -10.05 0.55
N CYS A 169 11.18 -10.47 1.37
CA CYS A 169 10.14 -9.58 1.85
C CYS A 169 10.66 -8.65 2.93
N ILE A 170 10.56 -7.34 2.72
CA ILE A 170 11.03 -6.34 3.68
C ILE A 170 9.91 -5.57 4.36
N SER A 171 8.68 -5.65 3.88
CA SER A 171 7.50 -5.02 4.49
C SER A 171 6.23 -5.58 3.90
N GLY A 172 5.11 -5.45 4.60
CA GLY A 172 3.80 -5.78 4.05
C GLY A 172 2.65 -5.50 5.00
N LYS A 173 1.44 -5.42 4.43
CA LYS A 173 0.20 -5.23 5.18
C LYS A 173 -0.92 -6.07 4.61
N THR A 174 -1.59 -6.80 5.47
CA THR A 174 -2.82 -7.54 5.15
C THR A 174 -4.06 -6.69 5.36
N GLY A 175 -5.14 -7.04 4.67
CA GLY A 175 -6.46 -6.46 4.88
C GLY A 175 -7.57 -7.46 4.60
N PHE A 176 -8.71 -7.27 5.23
CA PHE A 176 -9.94 -7.99 4.96
C PHE A 176 -11.15 -7.17 5.38
N THR A 177 -12.13 -7.03 4.48
CA THR A 177 -13.53 -6.75 4.76
C THR A 177 -14.38 -7.66 3.89
N THR A 178 -15.66 -7.79 4.20
CA THR A 178 -16.57 -8.60 3.39
C THR A 178 -16.64 -8.09 1.94
N LYS A 179 -16.57 -6.77 1.74
CA LYS A 179 -16.58 -6.11 0.41
C LYS A 179 -15.23 -6.25 -0.31
N ALA A 180 -14.12 -6.12 0.40
CA ALA A 180 -12.79 -6.16 -0.18
C ALA A 180 -12.28 -7.57 -0.48
N GLY A 181 -12.72 -8.60 0.28
CA GLY A 181 -12.04 -9.88 0.32
C GLY A 181 -10.66 -9.77 0.99
N TYR A 182 -9.84 -10.81 0.88
CA TYR A 182 -8.48 -10.77 1.38
C TYR A 182 -7.59 -9.91 0.47
N CYS A 183 -6.93 -8.93 1.07
CA CYS A 183 -5.99 -8.03 0.43
C CYS A 183 -4.60 -8.19 1.05
N TYR A 184 -3.56 -7.96 0.26
CA TYR A 184 -2.19 -7.97 0.74
C TYR A 184 -1.32 -7.07 -0.15
N VAL A 185 -0.45 -6.30 0.47
CA VAL A 185 0.55 -5.46 -0.21
C VAL A 185 1.90 -5.73 0.44
N ALA A 186 2.95 -5.90 -0.37
CA ALA A 186 4.30 -6.11 0.15
C ALA A 186 5.36 -5.37 -0.67
N ALA A 187 6.45 -5.06 0.01
CA ALA A 187 7.71 -4.64 -0.57
C ALA A 187 8.72 -5.79 -0.50
N VAL A 188 9.45 -6.00 -1.59
CA VAL A 188 10.45 -7.06 -1.76
C VAL A 188 11.73 -6.44 -2.28
N GLU A 189 12.87 -6.90 -1.79
CA GLU A 189 14.18 -6.47 -2.27
C GLU A 189 15.08 -7.68 -2.46
N LYS A 190 15.73 -7.79 -3.64
CA LYS A 190 16.72 -8.82 -3.95
C LYS A 190 17.78 -8.24 -4.88
N ASP A 191 19.04 -8.40 -4.50
CA ASP A 191 20.20 -8.00 -5.32
C ASP A 191 20.10 -6.55 -5.83
N GLY A 192 19.62 -5.63 -4.94
CA GLY A 192 19.42 -4.22 -5.26
C GLY A 192 18.14 -3.91 -6.08
N ARG A 193 17.42 -4.92 -6.54
CA ARG A 193 16.11 -4.75 -7.21
C ARG A 193 15.01 -4.57 -6.18
N ARG A 194 14.22 -3.50 -6.33
CA ARG A 194 13.13 -3.11 -5.46
C ARG A 194 11.80 -3.32 -6.16
N MET A 195 10.93 -4.12 -5.57
CA MET A 195 9.68 -4.53 -6.18
C MET A 195 8.54 -4.43 -5.17
N CYS A 196 7.33 -4.09 -5.66
CA CYS A 196 6.11 -4.13 -4.87
C CYS A 196 5.10 -5.07 -5.51
N LEU A 197 4.37 -5.79 -4.67
CA LEU A 197 3.23 -6.58 -5.10
C LEU A 197 1.98 -6.16 -4.34
N SER A 198 0.83 -6.25 -5.00
CA SER A 198 -0.47 -5.95 -4.42
C SER A 198 -1.52 -6.94 -4.89
N LEU A 199 -2.23 -7.52 -3.94
CA LEU A 199 -3.34 -8.45 -4.14
C LEU A 199 -4.61 -7.84 -3.55
N LEU A 200 -5.64 -7.69 -4.37
CA LEU A 200 -6.97 -7.22 -3.97
C LEU A 200 -8.01 -8.30 -4.28
N GLY A 201 -8.92 -8.56 -3.35
CA GLY A 201 -9.97 -9.56 -3.53
C GLY A 201 -9.45 -11.00 -3.70
N CYS A 202 -8.35 -11.33 -3.05
CA CYS A 202 -7.70 -12.63 -3.15
C CYS A 202 -8.33 -13.66 -2.18
N GLY A 203 -9.60 -14.00 -2.44
CA GLY A 203 -10.39 -14.94 -1.64
C GLY A 203 -11.27 -14.27 -0.59
N TRP A 204 -12.20 -15.06 -0.05
CA TRP A 204 -13.13 -14.72 1.02
C TRP A 204 -13.00 -15.70 2.17
N PRO A 205 -13.83 -15.66 3.23
CA PRO A 205 -13.55 -16.34 4.51
C PRO A 205 -13.07 -17.79 4.41
N ASN A 206 -13.58 -18.58 3.46
CA ASN A 206 -13.18 -19.98 3.30
C ASN A 206 -11.82 -20.16 2.60
N ASN A 207 -11.23 -19.09 2.07
CA ASN A 207 -10.04 -19.12 1.22
C ASN A 207 -8.93 -18.17 1.73
N LYS A 208 -8.83 -17.98 3.04
CA LYS A 208 -7.89 -17.03 3.68
C LYS A 208 -6.41 -17.26 3.33
N ASN A 209 -6.04 -18.46 2.92
CA ASN A 209 -4.66 -18.83 2.60
C ASN A 209 -4.28 -18.55 1.13
N TYR A 210 -5.24 -18.28 0.23
CA TYR A 210 -4.95 -18.02 -1.18
C TYR A 210 -3.98 -16.85 -1.35
N LYS A 211 -4.19 -15.76 -0.60
CA LYS A 211 -3.30 -14.60 -0.66
C LYS A 211 -1.83 -14.93 -0.38
N TRP A 212 -1.55 -15.93 0.48
CA TRP A 212 -0.18 -16.32 0.80
C TRP A 212 0.44 -17.16 -0.31
N ALA A 213 -0.30 -18.12 -0.88
CA ALA A 213 0.15 -18.88 -2.02
C ALA A 213 0.42 -17.99 -3.24
N ASP A 214 -0.52 -17.09 -3.55
CA ASP A 214 -0.39 -16.17 -4.67
C ASP A 214 0.74 -15.16 -4.44
N ALA A 215 0.85 -14.59 -3.23
CA ALA A 215 1.92 -13.67 -2.89
C ALA A 215 3.30 -14.33 -3.01
N LYS A 216 3.46 -15.57 -2.52
CA LYS A 216 4.70 -16.33 -2.65
C LYS A 216 5.07 -16.57 -4.11
N SER A 217 4.11 -17.02 -4.93
CA SER A 217 4.34 -17.22 -6.37
C SER A 217 4.72 -15.93 -7.09
N LEU A 218 4.11 -14.79 -6.70
CA LEU A 218 4.46 -13.48 -7.25
C LEU A 218 5.86 -13.02 -6.83
N VAL A 219 6.26 -13.27 -5.57
CA VAL A 219 7.62 -12.98 -5.11
C VAL A 219 8.64 -13.84 -5.87
N GLU A 220 8.40 -15.15 -5.96
CA GLU A 220 9.27 -16.07 -6.71
C GLU A 220 9.44 -15.64 -8.17
N TYR A 221 8.34 -15.24 -8.83
CA TYR A 221 8.39 -14.69 -10.18
C TYR A 221 9.17 -13.37 -10.23
N ALA A 222 8.86 -12.41 -9.36
CA ALA A 222 9.47 -11.08 -9.36
C ALA A 222 10.98 -11.11 -9.12
N VAL A 223 11.49 -12.09 -8.38
CA VAL A 223 12.92 -12.26 -8.10
C VAL A 223 13.64 -13.20 -9.06
N SER A 224 12.92 -13.76 -10.06
CA SER A 224 13.49 -14.64 -11.07
C SER A 224 14.06 -13.86 -12.25
N ASP A 225 14.95 -14.50 -13.01
CA ASP A 225 15.52 -13.94 -14.25
C ASP A 225 14.44 -13.77 -15.35
N ALA A 226 13.37 -14.59 -15.32
CA ALA A 226 12.25 -14.46 -16.24
C ALA A 226 11.49 -13.13 -16.11
N ALA A 227 11.51 -12.51 -14.92
CA ALA A 227 10.94 -11.16 -14.73
C ALA A 227 11.81 -10.08 -15.36
N GLU A 228 13.12 -10.28 -15.37
CA GLU A 228 14.10 -9.36 -15.98
C GLU A 228 13.94 -9.34 -17.50
N ASP A 229 13.85 -10.52 -18.13
CA ASP A 229 13.62 -10.67 -19.57
C ASP A 229 12.28 -10.04 -20.00
N SER A 230 11.21 -10.26 -19.24
CA SER A 230 9.89 -9.69 -19.56
C SER A 230 9.84 -8.17 -19.40
N TYR A 231 10.69 -7.60 -18.56
CA TYR A 231 10.84 -6.15 -18.41
C TYR A 231 11.49 -5.51 -19.64
N CYS A 232 12.52 -6.13 -20.20
CA CYS A 232 13.19 -5.67 -21.41
C CYS A 232 12.24 -5.67 -22.61
N ASP A 233 11.45 -6.73 -22.80
CA ASP A 233 10.49 -6.86 -23.88
C ASP A 233 9.35 -5.82 -23.81
N ALA A 234 8.83 -5.52 -22.63
CA ALA A 234 7.79 -4.51 -22.46
C ALA A 234 8.29 -3.09 -22.71
N ALA A 235 9.54 -2.78 -22.45
CA ALA A 235 10.16 -1.49 -22.74
C ALA A 235 10.34 -1.28 -24.25
N CYS A 236 10.58 -2.34 -25.03
CA CYS A 236 10.68 -2.29 -26.49
C CYS A 236 9.35 -2.05 -27.18
N VAL A 237 8.23 -2.56 -26.63
CA VAL A 237 6.90 -2.43 -27.23
C VAL A 237 6.31 -1.02 -27.09
N THR A 238 6.67 -0.27 -26.06
CA THR A 238 6.17 1.10 -25.83
C THR A 238 6.79 2.15 -26.75
N THR A 239 7.93 1.87 -27.37
CA THR A 239 8.59 2.78 -28.32
C THR A 239 8.05 2.69 -29.75
N GLN A 240 7.23 1.69 -30.11
CA GLN A 240 6.69 1.52 -31.47
C GLN A 240 5.27 2.08 -31.68
N GLN A 241 4.60 2.64 -30.69
CA GLN A 241 3.22 3.17 -30.80
C GLN A 241 3.09 4.69 -30.87
N THR A 242 4.16 5.45 -31.09
CA THR A 242 4.08 6.92 -31.28
C THR A 242 4.49 7.36 -32.71
N GLY A 243 4.11 6.64 -33.72
CA GLY A 243 4.28 7.05 -35.10
C GLY A 243 3.02 6.72 -35.87
N ASP A 244 2.09 7.67 -35.95
CA ASP A 244 1.25 8.04 -37.06
C ASP A 244 -0.01 8.77 -36.61
N THR A 245 0.05 10.09 -36.60
CA THR A 245 -1.10 10.93 -36.99
C THR A 245 -0.53 12.26 -37.52
N GLN A 246 -0.45 12.33 -38.84
CA GLN A 246 -0.34 13.58 -39.58
C GLN A 246 -1.66 14.35 -39.41
N THR A 247 -1.59 15.58 -38.99
CA THR A 247 -2.52 16.61 -39.44
C THR A 247 -1.80 17.96 -39.50
N THR A 248 -2.00 18.61 -40.58
CA THR A 248 -1.46 19.81 -41.20
C THR A 248 -1.71 21.10 -40.40
N ASP A 249 -0.68 21.98 -40.48
CA ASP A 249 -0.67 23.45 -40.55
C ASP A 249 -1.50 24.35 -39.61
N LYS A 250 -0.80 25.17 -38.83
CA LYS A 250 -0.62 26.62 -39.06
C LYS A 250 0.29 27.29 -38.03
N GLN A 251 1.16 28.15 -38.54
CA GLN A 251 2.11 29.01 -37.85
C GLN A 251 1.49 29.96 -36.82
N ALA A 252 2.16 30.13 -35.68
CA ALA A 252 2.29 31.42 -35.02
C ALA A 252 3.49 31.42 -34.05
N THR A 253 4.24 32.45 -34.14
CA THR A 253 5.49 32.87 -33.57
C THR A 253 5.59 32.95 -32.05
N GLY A 254 6.73 32.50 -31.47
CA GLY A 254 7.54 33.29 -30.52
C GLY A 254 7.30 33.08 -29.03
N LYS A 255 8.20 32.42 -28.37
CA LYS A 255 9.10 32.78 -27.26
C LYS A 255 9.51 31.53 -26.49
N GLU A 256 10.81 31.34 -26.46
CA GLU A 256 11.45 30.25 -25.68
C GLU A 256 11.32 30.54 -24.17
N THR A 257 10.94 29.49 -23.43
CA THR A 257 11.16 29.33 -22.00
C THR A 257 11.79 27.96 -21.76
N PRO A 258 12.72 27.78 -20.81
CA PRO A 258 13.58 26.59 -20.78
C PRO A 258 12.83 25.32 -20.40
N ALA A 259 13.12 24.25 -21.14
CA ALA A 259 12.56 22.93 -20.96
C ALA A 259 12.91 22.32 -19.60
N VAL A 260 11.90 22.10 -18.78
CA VAL A 260 11.94 21.15 -17.66
C VAL A 260 11.96 19.75 -18.26
N LYS A 261 13.03 18.99 -18.00
CA LYS A 261 13.12 17.59 -18.39
C LYS A 261 11.97 16.80 -17.76
N LYS A 262 11.07 16.30 -18.60
CA LYS A 262 10.06 15.30 -18.20
C LYS A 262 10.79 13.99 -17.93
N GLU A 263 10.80 13.55 -16.68
CA GLU A 263 11.14 12.16 -16.33
C GLU A 263 10.03 11.25 -16.84
N ASP A 264 10.41 10.30 -17.69
CA ASP A 264 9.50 9.31 -18.26
C ASP A 264 8.94 8.38 -17.18
N LYS A 265 7.65 8.51 -16.87
CA LYS A 265 6.91 7.56 -16.04
C LYS A 265 6.68 6.29 -16.87
N LYS A 266 7.49 5.25 -16.66
CA LYS A 266 7.24 3.91 -17.22
C LYS A 266 6.31 3.13 -16.30
N THR A 267 5.03 3.10 -16.62
CA THR A 267 4.06 2.17 -16.01
C THR A 267 3.96 0.94 -16.92
N ILE A 268 4.30 -0.23 -16.39
CA ILE A 268 4.19 -1.49 -17.13
C ILE A 268 2.86 -2.14 -16.77
N ASN A 269 1.93 -2.14 -17.73
CA ASN A 269 0.74 -2.99 -17.68
C ASN A 269 1.09 -4.33 -18.31
N LEU A 270 1.35 -5.35 -17.50
CA LEU A 270 1.53 -6.71 -18.00
C LEU A 270 0.22 -7.28 -18.53
N LYS A 271 -0.03 -7.13 -19.84
CA LYS A 271 -0.90 -8.04 -20.58
C LYS A 271 -0.12 -9.34 -20.75
N TYR A 272 -0.46 -10.34 -19.95
CA TYR A 272 0.15 -11.67 -20.05
C TYR A 272 -0.16 -12.28 -21.42
N ILE A 273 0.89 -12.69 -22.13
CA ILE A 273 0.79 -13.31 -23.46
C ILE A 273 0.34 -14.76 -23.28
N GLU A 274 -0.72 -15.14 -23.98
CA GLU A 274 -1.38 -16.45 -23.96
C GLU A 274 -0.56 -17.62 -24.53
N ASN A 275 0.77 -17.56 -24.57
CA ASN A 275 1.59 -18.51 -25.35
C ASN A 275 2.21 -19.67 -24.57
N ASN A 276 1.81 -19.95 -23.34
CA ASN A 276 2.33 -21.12 -22.62
C ASN A 276 1.23 -22.16 -22.33
N LYS A 277 1.10 -23.14 -23.26
CA LYS A 277 0.06 -24.19 -23.22
C LYS A 277 0.07 -25.11 -21.98
N LYS A 278 1.12 -25.11 -21.15
CA LYS A 278 1.23 -25.96 -19.94
C LYS A 278 0.57 -25.38 -18.69
N ASN A 279 0.33 -24.08 -18.63
CA ASN A 279 -0.18 -23.39 -17.42
C ASN A 279 -1.62 -22.87 -17.56
N LYS A 280 -2.38 -23.31 -18.57
CA LYS A 280 -3.75 -22.81 -18.87
C LYS A 280 -4.76 -22.93 -17.72
N LYS A 281 -4.55 -23.80 -16.77
CA LYS A 281 -5.51 -24.06 -15.67
C LYS A 281 -5.31 -23.11 -14.48
N ILE A 282 -4.07 -22.63 -14.27
CA ILE A 282 -3.70 -21.68 -13.21
C ILE A 282 -4.00 -20.24 -13.67
N CYS A 283 -3.72 -19.92 -14.94
CA CYS A 283 -3.87 -18.57 -15.48
C CYS A 283 -5.32 -18.06 -15.64
N LYS A 284 -6.32 -18.91 -15.84
CA LYS A 284 -7.71 -18.43 -16.04
C LYS A 284 -8.35 -17.76 -14.83
N ASN A 285 -7.93 -18.14 -13.61
CA ASN A 285 -8.37 -17.47 -12.37
C ASN A 285 -7.44 -16.32 -11.96
N PHE A 286 -6.21 -16.30 -12.45
CA PHE A 286 -5.16 -15.34 -12.10
C PHE A 286 -5.36 -13.95 -12.74
N LEU A 287 -5.85 -13.91 -13.97
CA LEU A 287 -5.77 -12.71 -14.84
C LEU A 287 -6.82 -11.63 -14.60
N LYS A 288 -7.80 -11.84 -13.73
CA LYS A 288 -8.88 -10.85 -13.57
C LYS A 288 -8.58 -9.71 -12.58
N ASN A 289 -7.61 -9.87 -11.66
CA ASN A 289 -7.43 -8.96 -10.54
C ASN A 289 -5.97 -8.63 -10.15
N PHE A 290 -4.98 -8.81 -11.03
CA PHE A 290 -3.58 -8.62 -10.66
C PHE A 290 -2.90 -7.49 -11.44
N THR A 291 -2.23 -6.62 -10.73
CA THR A 291 -1.27 -5.66 -11.28
C THR A 291 0.05 -5.84 -10.53
N ILE A 292 1.12 -6.19 -11.26
CA ILE A 292 2.49 -6.15 -10.74
C ILE A 292 3.10 -4.87 -11.29
N ASN A 293 3.51 -3.96 -10.40
CA ASN A 293 4.34 -2.83 -10.76
C ASN A 293 5.79 -3.22 -10.48
N ILE A 294 6.54 -3.55 -11.52
CA ILE A 294 7.99 -3.69 -11.46
C ILE A 294 8.56 -2.36 -11.97
N GLY A 295 9.03 -1.52 -11.07
CA GLY A 295 9.66 -0.25 -11.41
C GLY A 295 11.07 -0.23 -10.84
N ASN A 296 12.09 0.12 -11.66
CA ASN A 296 13.34 0.61 -11.11
C ASN A 296 13.07 2.00 -10.53
N PHE A 297 12.92 2.06 -9.22
CA PHE A 297 12.79 3.31 -8.49
C PHE A 297 14.22 3.74 -8.09
N PHE A 298 14.90 4.50 -8.98
CA PHE A 298 16.11 5.24 -8.65
C PHE A 298 15.77 6.52 -7.88
#